data_13ceebdfc5bebe5d04166a514850651c
#
_entry.id   13ceebdfc5bebe5d04166a514850651c
#
_cell.length_a   1.000
_cell.length_b   1.000
_cell.length_c   1.000
_cell.angle_alpha   90.00
_cell.angle_beta   90.00
_cell.angle_gamma   90.00
#
_symmetry.space_group_name_H-M   'P 1'
#
loop_
_entity.id
_entity.type
_entity.pdbx_description
1 polymer ?
#
loop_
_entity_poly.entity_id
_entity_poly.type
_entity_poly.pdbx_seq_one_letter_code
_entity_poly.pdbx_strand_id
1 'polypeptide(L)'
;MNIFGILTMIGGLAMFLYGMSVMGGGLEKMSGGKLERILESLTSNPFKAVLLGAGVTAVIQSSSATTVMVVGFVNSGIMKLSQAIGIIMGANIGTTVTSWLLSLTGIESSNFLISMLKPSSFSPVLALIGIIMYMSGKDKKKDIGEILLGFAILMFGMETMSDAVKPLADVPEFTDILTMFNNPVFGVLAGALLTAVIQSSSASVGILQALSVTGAFTYGSVIPIILGQNIGTCVTAMISAIGANRGAKRTAFVHLYFNIIGTLLFLTLFYIGNAIFRFEFVGETVGIAGIALIHSIFNVFTTVVLFPFIHGLEKLAYLTLPESDEEKSAKEDVFAILDERFVSSPAFAIEQCKTLVNQMAEITKNSFIEAMECIKEPSDQKFAEVIAKENRVDVYDDKISAYLTKLNSGDLSYTDSLRVTSLLHCLTDFERISDHAVNVVECVQQMQKEDAKFSKKAEDEMNIYSKAVRDILERTTGAFINTDIPLARSVEPLEEVIDGLNKTVKKHHMKRLRKGKCTIGLGLVLSDLAMNYERVADHCSNIAVYMMQLNDTGLEEHSFTEQMDEKESAEFTKLENEFEQIYERD
;
A
#
# COMPACT_ATOMS: atom_id res chain seq x y z
N MET A 1 30.02 -34.50 5.48
CA MET A 1 29.45 -33.54 6.47
C MET A 1 28.81 -34.36 7.60
N ASN A 2 29.12 -34.04 8.87
CA ASN A 2 28.46 -34.69 10.00
C ASN A 2 27.10 -34.04 10.28
N ILE A 3 26.28 -34.62 11.14
CA ILE A 3 24.94 -34.13 11.47
C ILE A 3 24.95 -32.70 12.02
N PHE A 4 26.02 -32.32 12.77
CA PHE A 4 26.16 -30.97 13.33
C PHE A 4 26.40 -29.93 12.22
N GLY A 5 27.15 -30.26 11.17
CA GLY A 5 27.32 -29.38 10.02
C GLY A 5 26.02 -29.15 9.25
N ILE A 6 25.16 -30.18 9.14
CA ILE A 6 23.81 -30.04 8.55
C ILE A 6 22.95 -29.11 9.41
N LEU A 7 22.95 -29.29 10.73
CA LEU A 7 22.20 -28.44 11.65
C LEU A 7 22.71 -26.99 11.63
N THR A 8 24.04 -26.77 11.54
CA THR A 8 24.64 -25.44 11.40
C THR A 8 24.21 -24.77 10.09
N MET A 9 24.21 -25.51 8.99
CA MET A 9 23.72 -25.00 7.69
C MET A 9 22.25 -24.60 7.75
N ILE A 10 21.39 -25.45 8.34
CA ILE A 10 19.96 -25.15 8.50
C ILE A 10 19.77 -23.91 9.41
N GLY A 11 20.54 -23.81 10.50
CA GLY A 11 20.50 -22.65 11.39
C GLY A 11 20.97 -21.36 10.70
N GLY A 12 22.04 -21.44 9.90
CA GLY A 12 22.53 -20.33 9.07
C GLY A 12 21.50 -19.89 8.03
N LEU A 13 20.85 -20.86 7.36
CA LEU A 13 19.77 -20.58 6.40
C LEU A 13 18.57 -19.90 7.09
N ALA A 14 18.17 -20.37 8.26
CA ALA A 14 17.08 -19.76 9.01
C ALA A 14 17.39 -18.30 9.41
N MET A 15 18.60 -18.03 9.90
CA MET A 15 19.05 -16.67 10.21
C MET A 15 19.12 -15.80 8.94
N PHE A 16 19.63 -16.33 7.84
CA PHE A 16 19.71 -15.63 6.56
C PHE A 16 18.32 -15.20 6.06
N LEU A 17 17.36 -16.15 6.03
CA LEU A 17 15.98 -15.88 5.61
C LEU A 17 15.28 -14.89 6.54
N TYR A 18 15.44 -15.05 7.84
CA TYR A 18 14.87 -14.14 8.83
C TYR A 18 15.46 -12.73 8.73
N GLY A 19 16.78 -12.61 8.64
CA GLY A 19 17.45 -11.32 8.46
C GLY A 19 17.01 -10.59 7.20
N MET A 20 16.86 -11.33 6.09
CA MET A 20 16.34 -10.77 4.83
C MET A 20 14.89 -10.28 4.98
N SER A 21 14.04 -11.05 5.67
CA SER A 21 12.64 -10.68 5.92
C SER A 21 12.53 -9.43 6.80
N VAL A 22 13.29 -9.36 7.90
CA VAL A 22 13.29 -8.21 8.82
C VAL A 22 13.84 -6.96 8.14
N MET A 23 14.96 -7.08 7.40
CA MET A 23 15.52 -5.96 6.66
C MET A 23 14.55 -5.43 5.59
N GLY A 24 13.95 -6.33 4.80
CA GLY A 24 12.97 -5.99 3.77
C GLY A 24 11.74 -5.31 4.35
N GLY A 25 11.17 -5.87 5.41
CA GLY A 25 10.01 -5.30 6.11
C GLY A 25 10.29 -3.91 6.69
N GLY A 26 11.47 -3.68 7.28
CA GLY A 26 11.88 -2.36 7.77
C GLY A 26 12.02 -1.33 6.64
N LEU A 27 12.57 -1.73 5.47
CA LEU A 27 12.69 -0.87 4.29
C LEU A 27 11.30 -0.52 3.72
N GLU A 28 10.38 -1.48 3.67
CA GLU A 28 9.00 -1.28 3.23
C GLU A 28 8.27 -0.30 4.16
N LYS A 29 8.31 -0.52 5.48
CA LYS A 29 7.72 0.38 6.49
C LYS A 29 8.28 1.81 6.35
N MET A 30 9.59 1.95 6.17
CA MET A 30 10.24 3.26 6.02
C MET A 30 9.85 3.97 4.71
N SER A 31 9.46 3.24 3.67
CA SER A 31 8.99 3.81 2.40
C SER A 31 7.60 4.45 2.53
N GLY A 32 6.79 3.99 3.48
CA GLY A 32 5.49 4.58 3.85
C GLY A 32 4.51 4.68 2.68
N GLY A 33 4.46 3.69 1.78
CA GLY A 33 3.57 3.68 0.60
C GLY A 33 3.98 4.65 -0.52
N LYS A 34 5.13 5.33 -0.40
CA LYS A 34 5.60 6.26 -1.44
C LYS A 34 6.02 5.56 -2.71
N LEU A 35 6.63 4.37 -2.57
CA LEU A 35 7.11 3.59 -3.71
C LEU A 35 5.94 3.07 -4.54
N GLU A 36 4.89 2.63 -3.88
CA GLU A 36 3.66 2.13 -4.48
C GLU A 36 2.94 3.25 -5.26
N ARG A 37 2.82 4.44 -4.67
CA ARG A 37 2.25 5.62 -5.35
C ARG A 37 3.09 6.06 -6.56
N ILE A 38 4.40 5.93 -6.48
CA ILE A 38 5.30 6.20 -7.60
C ILE A 38 5.09 5.16 -8.71
N LEU A 39 4.92 3.87 -8.35
CA LEU A 39 4.58 2.81 -9.31
C LEU A 39 3.26 3.09 -10.03
N GLU A 40 2.25 3.55 -9.32
CA GLU A 40 0.95 3.92 -9.89
C GLU A 40 1.05 5.10 -10.87
N SER A 41 1.77 6.16 -10.50
CA SER A 41 1.75 7.45 -11.20
C SER A 41 2.67 7.55 -12.42
N LEU A 42 3.80 6.82 -12.47
CA LEU A 42 4.88 7.05 -13.45
C LEU A 42 4.96 6.02 -14.61
N THR A 43 3.97 5.15 -14.76
CA THR A 43 4.05 4.00 -15.66
C THR A 43 3.64 4.26 -17.12
N SER A 44 3.36 5.50 -17.51
CA SER A 44 2.95 5.85 -18.88
C SER A 44 4.02 5.56 -19.96
N ASN A 45 5.29 5.49 -19.58
CA ASN A 45 6.42 5.20 -20.48
C ASN A 45 7.07 3.87 -20.08
N PRO A 46 7.16 2.88 -21.00
CA PRO A 46 7.74 1.57 -20.71
C PRO A 46 9.18 1.62 -20.16
N PHE A 47 10.01 2.54 -20.65
CA PHE A 47 11.37 2.69 -20.14
C PHE A 47 11.39 3.20 -18.68
N LYS A 48 10.53 4.18 -18.36
CA LYS A 48 10.36 4.64 -16.98
C LYS A 48 9.84 3.53 -16.09
N ALA A 49 8.92 2.70 -16.58
CA ALA A 49 8.40 1.55 -15.86
C ALA A 49 9.51 0.53 -15.52
N VAL A 50 10.44 0.25 -16.44
CA VAL A 50 11.60 -0.61 -16.16
C VAL A 50 12.49 -0.01 -15.07
N LEU A 51 12.87 1.27 -15.19
CA LEU A 51 13.71 1.94 -14.18
C LEU A 51 13.03 1.97 -12.81
N LEU A 52 11.73 2.20 -12.82
CA LEU A 52 10.93 2.25 -11.61
C LEU A 52 10.84 0.87 -10.94
N GLY A 53 10.54 -0.18 -11.71
CA GLY A 53 10.51 -1.56 -11.22
C GLY A 53 11.88 -1.98 -10.64
N ALA A 54 12.97 -1.60 -11.30
CA ALA A 54 14.32 -1.85 -10.80
C ALA A 54 14.60 -1.09 -9.50
N GLY A 55 14.25 0.19 -9.43
CA GLY A 55 14.46 1.02 -8.24
C GLY A 55 13.64 0.55 -7.04
N VAL A 56 12.34 0.30 -7.24
CA VAL A 56 11.44 -0.18 -6.18
C VAL A 56 11.92 -1.52 -5.63
N THR A 57 12.21 -2.49 -6.52
CA THR A 57 12.70 -3.80 -6.09
C THR A 57 14.05 -3.72 -5.38
N ALA A 58 14.96 -2.86 -5.85
CA ALA A 58 16.24 -2.65 -5.18
C ALA A 58 16.09 -2.06 -3.78
N VAL A 59 15.09 -1.20 -3.56
CA VAL A 59 14.80 -0.60 -2.24
C VAL A 59 14.07 -1.60 -1.34
N ILE A 60 12.98 -2.21 -1.82
CA ILE A 60 12.18 -3.17 -1.03
C ILE A 60 12.96 -4.49 -0.80
N GLN A 61 13.96 -4.79 -1.63
CA GLN A 61 14.74 -6.05 -1.63
C GLN A 61 13.87 -7.31 -1.89
N SER A 62 12.70 -7.12 -2.52
CA SER A 62 11.77 -8.20 -2.83
C SER A 62 11.11 -8.02 -4.19
N SER A 63 11.57 -8.77 -5.20
CA SER A 63 10.91 -8.81 -6.51
C SER A 63 9.56 -9.53 -6.45
N SER A 64 9.40 -10.47 -5.53
CA SER A 64 8.12 -11.16 -5.32
C SER A 64 7.05 -10.18 -4.82
N ALA A 65 7.36 -9.34 -3.82
CA ALA A 65 6.44 -8.30 -3.34
C ALA A 65 6.09 -7.32 -4.46
N THR A 66 7.09 -6.81 -5.20
CA THR A 66 6.86 -5.91 -6.34
C THR A 66 5.97 -6.54 -7.41
N THR A 67 6.20 -7.80 -7.79
CA THR A 67 5.39 -8.47 -8.83
C THR A 67 3.98 -8.81 -8.35
N VAL A 68 3.80 -9.24 -7.10
CA VAL A 68 2.47 -9.46 -6.50
C VAL A 68 1.66 -8.16 -6.47
N MET A 69 2.29 -7.05 -6.08
CA MET A 69 1.67 -5.73 -6.09
C MET A 69 1.25 -5.33 -7.51
N VAL A 70 2.10 -5.52 -8.52
CA VAL A 70 1.77 -5.24 -9.92
C VAL A 70 0.61 -6.12 -10.43
N VAL A 71 0.56 -7.39 -10.02
CA VAL A 71 -0.60 -8.27 -10.28
C VAL A 71 -1.86 -7.69 -9.64
N GLY A 72 -1.78 -7.17 -8.41
CA GLY A 72 -2.86 -6.47 -7.72
C GLY A 72 -3.32 -5.21 -8.45
N PHE A 73 -2.39 -4.35 -8.91
CA PHE A 73 -2.70 -3.14 -9.68
C PHE A 73 -3.44 -3.43 -10.98
N VAL A 74 -3.06 -4.50 -11.68
CA VAL A 74 -3.78 -4.92 -12.89
C VAL A 74 -5.13 -5.54 -12.54
N ASN A 75 -5.23 -6.27 -11.42
CA ASN A 75 -6.48 -6.83 -10.94
C ASN A 75 -7.52 -5.75 -10.57
N SER A 76 -7.07 -4.69 -9.93
CA SER A 76 -7.90 -3.56 -9.52
C SER A 76 -8.17 -2.53 -10.62
N GLY A 77 -7.57 -2.71 -11.81
CA GLY A 77 -7.73 -1.76 -12.92
C GLY A 77 -6.88 -0.50 -12.80
N ILE A 78 -6.09 -0.34 -11.73
CA ILE A 78 -5.18 0.80 -11.52
C ILE A 78 -4.11 0.85 -12.62
N MET A 79 -3.68 -0.31 -13.11
CA MET A 79 -2.58 -0.44 -14.07
C MET A 79 -2.98 -1.31 -15.27
N LYS A 80 -2.55 -0.89 -16.47
CA LYS A 80 -2.70 -1.69 -17.69
C LYS A 80 -1.61 -2.77 -17.78
N LEU A 81 -1.92 -3.89 -18.45
CA LEU A 81 -0.97 -4.99 -18.64
C LEU A 81 0.34 -4.52 -19.29
N SER A 82 0.28 -3.65 -20.30
CA SER A 82 1.47 -3.11 -20.98
C SER A 82 2.42 -2.34 -20.06
N GLN A 83 1.89 -1.65 -19.06
CA GLN A 83 2.66 -0.94 -18.03
C GLN A 83 3.31 -1.93 -17.05
N ALA A 84 2.55 -2.93 -16.62
CA ALA A 84 2.99 -4.01 -15.74
C ALA A 84 4.22 -4.75 -16.29
N ILE A 85 4.27 -4.99 -17.60
CA ILE A 85 5.39 -5.67 -18.26
C ILE A 85 6.72 -4.94 -18.00
N GLY A 86 6.74 -3.61 -18.15
CA GLY A 86 7.95 -2.82 -17.91
C GLY A 86 8.43 -2.93 -16.46
N ILE A 87 7.51 -2.86 -15.50
CA ILE A 87 7.86 -2.97 -14.07
C ILE A 87 8.41 -4.37 -13.75
N ILE A 88 7.80 -5.43 -14.29
CA ILE A 88 8.25 -6.81 -14.09
C ILE A 88 9.68 -7.00 -14.64
N MET A 89 9.97 -6.48 -15.83
CA MET A 89 11.32 -6.48 -16.40
C MET A 89 12.31 -5.77 -15.48
N GLY A 90 11.93 -4.60 -14.97
CA GLY A 90 12.74 -3.82 -14.03
C GLY A 90 12.95 -4.54 -12.70
N ALA A 91 11.92 -5.17 -12.15
CA ALA A 91 11.98 -5.90 -10.89
C ALA A 91 13.03 -7.03 -10.94
N ASN A 92 13.15 -7.73 -12.05
CA ASN A 92 14.19 -8.75 -12.24
C ASN A 92 15.61 -8.13 -12.18
N ILE A 93 15.82 -6.94 -12.77
CA ILE A 93 17.09 -6.22 -12.65
C ILE A 93 17.31 -5.79 -11.19
N GLY A 94 16.31 -5.23 -10.51
CA GLY A 94 16.40 -4.76 -9.12
C GLY A 94 16.82 -5.85 -8.15
N THR A 95 16.39 -7.10 -8.38
CA THR A 95 16.78 -8.27 -7.56
C THR A 95 18.30 -8.51 -7.55
N THR A 96 19.01 -8.11 -8.60
CA THR A 96 20.46 -8.30 -8.70
C THR A 96 21.24 -7.48 -7.67
N VAL A 97 20.65 -6.38 -7.17
CA VAL A 97 21.25 -5.55 -6.11
C VAL A 97 21.46 -6.38 -4.84
N THR A 98 20.52 -7.24 -4.48
CA THR A 98 20.68 -8.17 -3.34
C THR A 98 21.86 -9.11 -3.55
N SER A 99 22.03 -9.66 -4.75
CA SER A 99 23.15 -10.55 -5.06
C SER A 99 24.50 -9.84 -4.91
N TRP A 100 24.60 -8.57 -5.30
CA TRP A 100 25.80 -7.75 -5.09
C TRP A 100 26.03 -7.43 -3.62
N LEU A 101 24.99 -7.14 -2.87
CA LEU A 101 25.10 -6.91 -1.44
C LEU A 101 25.63 -8.16 -0.71
N LEU A 102 25.12 -9.33 -1.08
CA LEU A 102 25.62 -10.61 -0.56
C LEU A 102 27.05 -10.91 -1.01
N SER A 103 27.45 -10.46 -2.20
CA SER A 103 28.80 -10.70 -2.73
C SER A 103 29.91 -10.03 -1.91
N LEU A 104 29.56 -9.02 -1.11
CA LEU A 104 30.49 -8.37 -0.20
C LEU A 104 31.06 -9.33 0.86
N THR A 105 30.33 -10.43 1.18
CA THR A 105 30.82 -11.46 2.11
C THR A 105 32.07 -12.18 1.59
N GLY A 106 32.27 -12.22 0.27
CA GLY A 106 33.43 -12.84 -0.38
C GLY A 106 34.69 -11.97 -0.46
N ILE A 107 34.68 -10.79 0.17
CA ILE A 107 35.87 -9.93 0.19
C ILE A 107 36.95 -10.57 1.06
N GLU A 108 38.03 -10.97 0.42
CA GLU A 108 39.25 -11.44 1.08
C GLU A 108 40.40 -10.47 0.77
N SER A 109 40.96 -9.84 1.78
CA SER A 109 42.08 -8.93 1.62
C SER A 109 42.96 -8.90 2.88
N SER A 110 44.25 -8.88 2.68
CA SER A 110 45.23 -8.63 3.75
C SER A 110 45.32 -7.17 4.16
N ASN A 111 44.71 -6.27 3.38
CA ASN A 111 44.68 -4.84 3.70
C ASN A 111 43.58 -4.57 4.72
N PHE A 112 43.93 -3.98 5.86
CA PHE A 112 43.01 -3.69 6.98
C PHE A 112 41.82 -2.84 6.54
N LEU A 113 42.02 -1.81 5.70
CA LEU A 113 40.91 -0.96 5.24
C LEU A 113 39.93 -1.72 4.34
N ILE A 114 40.40 -2.62 3.50
CA ILE A 114 39.56 -3.43 2.64
C ILE A 114 38.82 -4.53 3.47
N SER A 115 39.53 -5.14 4.44
CA SER A 115 38.91 -6.13 5.33
C SER A 115 37.81 -5.52 6.21
N MET A 116 37.89 -4.23 6.54
CA MET A 116 36.84 -3.51 7.24
C MET A 116 35.55 -3.31 6.39
N LEU A 117 35.65 -3.39 5.07
CA LEU A 117 34.49 -3.35 4.17
C LEU A 117 33.75 -4.70 4.10
N LYS A 118 34.35 -5.77 4.62
CA LYS A 118 33.68 -7.07 4.69
C LYS A 118 32.53 -6.99 5.69
N PRO A 119 31.29 -7.42 5.30
CA PRO A 119 30.14 -7.33 6.17
C PRO A 119 30.30 -8.00 7.55
N SER A 120 31.00 -9.13 7.63
CA SER A 120 31.30 -9.79 8.90
C SER A 120 32.13 -8.92 9.87
N SER A 121 32.90 -7.95 9.35
CA SER A 121 33.68 -7.05 10.18
C SER A 121 32.86 -5.92 10.81
N PHE A 122 31.89 -5.37 10.10
CA PHE A 122 31.10 -4.23 10.58
C PHE A 122 29.67 -4.59 11.01
N SER A 123 29.12 -5.75 10.58
CA SER A 123 27.77 -6.16 10.96
C SER A 123 27.56 -6.29 12.49
N PRO A 124 28.54 -6.70 13.33
CA PRO A 124 28.37 -6.67 14.79
C PRO A 124 28.13 -5.25 15.33
N VAL A 125 28.79 -4.24 14.74
CA VAL A 125 28.59 -2.84 15.12
C VAL A 125 27.21 -2.36 14.69
N LEU A 126 26.79 -2.73 13.46
CA LEU A 126 25.41 -2.43 13.00
C LEU A 126 24.37 -3.12 13.85
N ALA A 127 24.60 -4.37 14.29
CA ALA A 127 23.70 -5.06 15.21
C ALA A 127 23.56 -4.31 16.54
N LEU A 128 24.67 -3.84 17.11
CA LEU A 128 24.65 -3.06 18.36
C LEU A 128 23.91 -1.74 18.20
N ILE A 129 24.16 -1.00 17.12
CA ILE A 129 23.46 0.25 16.81
C ILE A 129 21.97 -0.06 16.58
N GLY A 130 21.69 -1.09 15.79
CA GLY A 130 20.33 -1.51 15.45
C GLY A 130 19.51 -1.86 16.67
N ILE A 131 20.04 -2.68 17.62
CA ILE A 131 19.30 -3.04 18.82
C ILE A 131 19.06 -1.84 19.74
N ILE A 132 20.02 -0.92 19.87
CA ILE A 132 19.84 0.31 20.64
C ILE A 132 18.72 1.17 20.02
N MET A 133 18.71 1.33 18.69
CA MET A 133 17.69 2.09 17.98
C MET A 133 16.32 1.42 18.11
N TYR A 134 16.28 0.10 17.98
CA TYR A 134 15.04 -0.69 18.09
C TYR A 134 14.41 -0.59 19.48
N MET A 135 15.24 -0.66 20.55
CA MET A 135 14.75 -0.64 21.95
C MET A 135 14.47 0.77 22.47
N SER A 136 15.17 1.79 21.98
CA SER A 136 15.06 3.17 22.49
C SER A 136 14.29 4.09 21.56
N GLY A 137 13.99 3.64 20.33
CA GLY A 137 13.42 4.46 19.28
C GLY A 137 11.90 4.51 19.29
N LYS A 138 11.37 5.65 18.85
CA LYS A 138 10.00 5.79 18.40
C LYS A 138 10.00 5.68 16.86
N ASP A 139 9.00 5.00 16.31
CA ASP A 139 8.66 4.91 14.89
C ASP A 139 9.87 4.76 13.94
N LYS A 140 10.25 5.81 13.20
CA LYS A 140 11.34 5.77 12.21
C LYS A 140 12.67 5.26 12.74
N LYS A 141 13.00 5.50 14.02
CA LYS A 141 14.25 4.98 14.61
C LYS A 141 14.15 3.47 14.82
N LYS A 142 12.97 2.98 15.18
CA LYS A 142 12.72 1.55 15.33
C LYS A 142 12.83 0.85 13.97
N ASP A 143 12.23 1.41 12.92
CA ASP A 143 12.33 0.85 11.56
C ASP A 143 13.79 0.81 11.05
N ILE A 144 14.57 1.88 11.28
CA ILE A 144 16.01 1.87 10.98
C ILE A 144 16.74 0.80 11.81
N GLY A 145 16.37 0.64 13.08
CA GLY A 145 16.88 -0.41 13.95
C GLY A 145 16.61 -1.82 13.39
N GLU A 146 15.38 -2.07 12.92
CA GLU A 146 14.99 -3.31 12.24
C GLU A 146 15.84 -3.58 10.98
N ILE A 147 16.06 -2.56 10.14
CA ILE A 147 16.88 -2.69 8.93
C ILE A 147 18.33 -3.08 9.30
N LEU A 148 18.94 -2.40 10.28
CA LEU A 148 20.32 -2.67 10.69
C LEU A 148 20.47 -4.05 11.33
N LEU A 149 19.51 -4.46 12.17
CA LEU A 149 19.46 -5.80 12.77
C LEU A 149 19.25 -6.88 11.71
N GLY A 150 18.28 -6.66 10.81
CA GLY A 150 18.00 -7.58 9.71
C GLY A 150 19.21 -7.78 8.82
N PHE A 151 19.92 -6.71 8.45
CA PHE A 151 21.16 -6.79 7.70
C PHE A 151 22.25 -7.59 8.44
N ALA A 152 22.45 -7.32 9.74
CA ALA A 152 23.46 -8.03 10.52
C ALA A 152 23.14 -9.52 10.64
N ILE A 153 21.90 -9.89 10.94
CA ILE A 153 21.44 -11.28 11.04
C ILE A 153 21.60 -12.00 9.70
N LEU A 154 21.23 -11.33 8.59
CA LEU A 154 21.41 -11.85 7.23
C LEU A 154 22.88 -12.17 6.95
N MET A 155 23.80 -11.27 7.29
CA MET A 155 25.24 -11.48 7.06
C MET A 155 25.80 -12.60 7.93
N PHE A 156 25.41 -12.70 9.20
CA PHE A 156 25.77 -13.81 10.07
C PHE A 156 25.23 -15.15 9.55
N GLY A 157 23.99 -15.16 9.07
CA GLY A 157 23.38 -16.34 8.44
C GLY A 157 24.17 -16.81 7.22
N MET A 158 24.55 -15.85 6.34
CA MET A 158 25.35 -16.14 5.14
C MET A 158 26.73 -16.71 5.49
N GLU A 159 27.42 -16.12 6.47
CA GLU A 159 28.74 -16.61 6.93
C GLU A 159 28.62 -18.00 7.56
N THR A 160 27.61 -18.21 8.42
CA THR A 160 27.33 -19.51 9.04
C THR A 160 27.06 -20.60 8.01
N MET A 161 26.28 -20.31 6.96
CA MET A 161 26.06 -21.25 5.84
C MET A 161 27.36 -21.55 5.11
N SER A 162 28.13 -20.51 4.76
CA SER A 162 29.38 -20.66 4.03
C SER A 162 30.40 -21.52 4.80
N ASP A 163 30.53 -21.30 6.11
CA ASP A 163 31.44 -22.08 6.96
C ASP A 163 30.97 -23.53 7.14
N ALA A 164 29.65 -23.76 7.22
CA ALA A 164 29.09 -25.12 7.33
C ALA A 164 29.34 -25.97 6.08
N VAL A 165 29.40 -25.37 4.89
CA VAL A 165 29.57 -26.08 3.62
C VAL A 165 31.03 -26.23 3.17
N LYS A 166 31.96 -25.43 3.68
CA LYS A 166 33.39 -25.52 3.33
C LYS A 166 33.96 -26.96 3.37
N PRO A 167 33.65 -27.78 4.40
CA PRO A 167 34.15 -29.14 4.45
C PRO A 167 33.61 -30.08 3.35
N LEU A 168 32.59 -29.68 2.61
CA LEU A 168 32.04 -30.45 1.49
C LEU A 168 32.95 -30.38 0.25
N ALA A 169 33.85 -29.43 0.17
CA ALA A 169 34.82 -29.33 -0.91
C ALA A 169 35.69 -30.61 -1.05
N ASP A 170 35.95 -31.27 0.08
CA ASP A 170 36.81 -32.47 0.14
C ASP A 170 36.01 -33.79 0.06
N VAL A 171 34.69 -33.71 -0.23
CA VAL A 171 33.79 -34.89 -0.31
C VAL A 171 33.53 -35.23 -1.78
N PRO A 172 34.13 -36.34 -2.33
CA PRO A 172 33.97 -36.67 -3.74
C PRO A 172 32.54 -36.88 -4.17
N GLU A 173 31.69 -37.52 -3.34
CA GLU A 173 30.29 -37.75 -3.64
C GLU A 173 29.50 -36.45 -3.81
N PHE A 174 29.87 -35.40 -3.11
CA PHE A 174 29.27 -34.09 -3.27
C PHE A 174 29.67 -33.44 -4.61
N THR A 175 30.94 -33.49 -4.94
CA THR A 175 31.43 -32.95 -6.22
C THR A 175 30.88 -33.73 -7.41
N ASP A 176 30.72 -35.06 -7.29
CA ASP A 176 30.12 -35.91 -8.33
C ASP A 176 28.65 -35.54 -8.59
N ILE A 177 27.86 -35.29 -7.56
CA ILE A 177 26.48 -34.81 -7.70
C ILE A 177 26.45 -33.44 -8.44
N LEU A 178 27.38 -32.57 -8.15
CA LEU A 178 27.43 -31.24 -8.80
C LEU A 178 27.78 -31.35 -10.30
N THR A 179 28.46 -32.40 -10.74
CA THR A 179 28.73 -32.63 -12.16
C THR A 179 27.45 -32.86 -12.99
N MET A 180 26.35 -33.29 -12.35
CA MET A 180 25.06 -33.43 -13.02
C MET A 180 24.54 -32.07 -13.53
N PHE A 181 24.89 -30.98 -12.85
CA PHE A 181 24.49 -29.64 -13.24
C PHE A 181 25.31 -29.05 -14.41
N ASN A 182 26.33 -29.75 -14.86
CA ASN A 182 26.98 -29.44 -16.15
C ASN A 182 26.02 -29.66 -17.33
N ASN A 183 24.97 -30.49 -17.14
CA ASN A 183 23.88 -30.54 -18.09
C ASN A 183 22.94 -29.32 -17.84
N PRO A 184 22.78 -28.43 -18.82
CA PRO A 184 22.02 -27.18 -18.62
C PRO A 184 20.57 -27.43 -18.22
N VAL A 185 19.94 -28.52 -18.67
CA VAL A 185 18.55 -28.84 -18.33
C VAL A 185 18.41 -29.13 -16.83
N PHE A 186 19.32 -29.95 -16.27
CA PHE A 186 19.31 -30.25 -14.83
C PHE A 186 19.66 -29.02 -13.99
N GLY A 187 20.58 -28.16 -14.45
CA GLY A 187 20.89 -26.91 -13.78
C GLY A 187 19.67 -25.97 -13.70
N VAL A 188 18.99 -25.76 -14.84
CA VAL A 188 17.76 -24.94 -14.90
C VAL A 188 16.67 -25.53 -14.01
N LEU A 189 16.42 -26.83 -14.07
CA LEU A 189 15.40 -27.47 -13.24
C LEU A 189 15.71 -27.38 -11.76
N ALA A 190 16.96 -27.58 -11.35
CA ALA A 190 17.38 -27.45 -9.95
C ALA A 190 17.19 -26.03 -9.43
N GLY A 191 17.62 -25.02 -10.20
CA GLY A 191 17.44 -23.62 -9.84
C GLY A 191 15.96 -23.24 -9.76
N ALA A 192 15.16 -23.68 -10.75
CA ALA A 192 13.73 -23.40 -10.78
C ALA A 192 12.99 -24.04 -9.60
N LEU A 193 13.27 -25.32 -9.31
CA LEU A 193 12.64 -26.03 -8.19
C LEU A 193 13.02 -25.42 -6.83
N LEU A 194 14.30 -25.13 -6.62
CA LEU A 194 14.79 -24.52 -5.39
C LEU A 194 14.08 -23.17 -5.12
N THR A 195 14.03 -22.32 -6.13
CA THR A 195 13.40 -20.99 -5.98
C THR A 195 11.88 -21.09 -5.87
N ALA A 196 11.23 -22.00 -6.58
CA ALA A 196 9.79 -22.24 -6.47
C ALA A 196 9.37 -22.70 -5.06
N VAL A 197 10.20 -23.53 -4.41
CA VAL A 197 9.95 -24.00 -3.03
C VAL A 197 10.19 -22.86 -2.02
N ILE A 198 11.31 -22.15 -2.15
CA ILE A 198 11.67 -21.04 -1.23
C ILE A 198 10.82 -19.78 -1.49
N GLN A 199 10.31 -19.61 -2.71
CA GLN A 199 9.56 -18.42 -3.18
C GLN A 199 10.36 -17.10 -3.11
N SER A 200 11.69 -17.18 -3.08
CA SER A 200 12.61 -16.05 -3.02
C SER A 200 13.86 -16.32 -3.87
N SER A 201 13.99 -15.58 -4.97
CA SER A 201 15.19 -15.67 -5.83
C SER A 201 16.43 -15.15 -5.13
N SER A 202 16.30 -14.09 -4.33
CA SER A 202 17.42 -13.55 -3.54
C SER A 202 17.96 -14.57 -2.55
N ALA A 203 17.07 -15.31 -1.88
CA ALA A 203 17.44 -16.40 -0.98
C ALA A 203 18.10 -17.54 -1.74
N SER A 204 17.55 -17.94 -2.87
CA SER A 204 18.07 -19.03 -3.70
C SER A 204 19.47 -18.70 -4.25
N VAL A 205 19.68 -17.44 -4.70
CA VAL A 205 21.01 -16.96 -5.13
C VAL A 205 21.97 -16.92 -3.95
N GLY A 206 21.53 -16.46 -2.77
CA GLY A 206 22.37 -16.45 -1.56
C GLY A 206 22.83 -17.85 -1.15
N ILE A 207 21.96 -18.86 -1.22
CA ILE A 207 22.35 -20.27 -1.00
C ILE A 207 23.40 -20.70 -2.02
N LEU A 208 23.22 -20.38 -3.30
CA LEU A 208 24.20 -20.73 -4.34
C LEU A 208 25.55 -20.02 -4.10
N GLN A 209 25.53 -18.77 -3.67
CA GLN A 209 26.72 -18.01 -3.30
C GLN A 209 27.42 -18.64 -2.08
N ALA A 210 26.68 -19.07 -1.06
CA ALA A 210 27.26 -19.78 0.08
C ALA A 210 27.91 -21.10 -0.34
N LEU A 211 27.24 -21.89 -1.19
CA LEU A 211 27.77 -23.15 -1.71
C LEU A 211 28.98 -22.94 -2.61
N SER A 212 29.10 -21.84 -3.34
CA SER A 212 30.23 -21.58 -4.24
C SER A 212 31.57 -21.45 -3.51
N VAL A 213 31.54 -21.17 -2.20
CA VAL A 213 32.75 -21.10 -1.35
C VAL A 213 33.48 -22.44 -1.25
N THR A 214 32.78 -23.56 -1.55
CA THR A 214 33.42 -24.89 -1.66
C THR A 214 34.41 -25.00 -2.82
N GLY A 215 34.39 -24.06 -3.80
CA GLY A 215 35.18 -24.16 -5.02
C GLY A 215 34.77 -25.26 -5.99
N ALA A 216 33.68 -25.98 -5.71
CA ALA A 216 33.21 -27.09 -6.52
C ALA A 216 32.33 -26.69 -7.71
N PHE A 217 31.86 -25.41 -7.73
CA PHE A 217 31.03 -24.87 -8.80
C PHE A 217 31.86 -24.14 -9.85
N THR A 218 31.59 -24.42 -11.12
CA THR A 218 32.16 -23.70 -12.26
C THR A 218 31.16 -22.72 -12.86
N TYR A 219 31.63 -21.75 -13.65
CA TYR A 219 30.74 -20.89 -14.43
C TYR A 219 29.77 -21.69 -15.30
N GLY A 220 30.24 -22.80 -15.90
CA GLY A 220 29.40 -23.65 -16.73
C GLY A 220 28.24 -24.29 -16.01
N SER A 221 28.41 -24.70 -14.74
CA SER A 221 27.35 -25.28 -13.92
C SER A 221 26.41 -24.24 -13.31
N VAL A 222 26.92 -23.07 -12.93
CA VAL A 222 26.16 -22.04 -12.23
C VAL A 222 25.26 -21.23 -13.17
N ILE A 223 25.68 -20.96 -14.40
CA ILE A 223 24.86 -20.21 -15.36
C ILE A 223 23.47 -20.82 -15.50
N PRO A 224 23.28 -22.12 -15.84
CA PRO A 224 21.94 -22.70 -15.95
C PRO A 224 21.13 -22.63 -14.64
N ILE A 225 21.80 -22.81 -13.48
CA ILE A 225 21.14 -22.77 -12.18
C ILE A 225 20.53 -21.38 -11.93
N ILE A 226 21.30 -20.30 -12.17
CA ILE A 226 20.82 -18.92 -11.98
C ILE A 226 19.62 -18.62 -12.90
N LEU A 227 19.68 -19.06 -14.14
CA LEU A 227 18.59 -18.87 -15.09
C LEU A 227 17.33 -19.62 -14.63
N GLY A 228 17.49 -20.82 -14.11
CA GLY A 228 16.41 -21.59 -13.47
C GLY A 228 15.83 -20.87 -12.25
N GLN A 229 16.66 -20.27 -11.41
CA GLN A 229 16.20 -19.51 -10.24
C GLN A 229 15.26 -18.36 -10.63
N ASN A 230 15.53 -17.67 -11.74
CA ASN A 230 14.64 -16.62 -12.25
C ASN A 230 13.30 -17.19 -12.73
N ILE A 231 13.26 -18.36 -13.37
CA ILE A 231 12.00 -19.06 -13.73
C ILE A 231 11.23 -19.43 -12.46
N GLY A 232 11.91 -19.97 -11.44
CA GLY A 232 11.28 -20.35 -10.17
C GLY A 232 10.59 -19.20 -9.44
N THR A 233 11.09 -17.98 -9.59
CA THR A 233 10.49 -16.77 -9.01
C THR A 233 9.07 -16.51 -9.53
N CYS A 234 8.76 -16.95 -10.77
CA CYS A 234 7.45 -16.74 -11.37
C CYS A 234 6.32 -17.47 -10.64
N VAL A 235 6.65 -18.53 -9.88
CA VAL A 235 5.67 -19.31 -9.10
C VAL A 235 4.92 -18.42 -8.11
N THR A 236 5.59 -17.46 -7.47
CA THR A 236 4.95 -16.52 -6.52
C THR A 236 3.88 -15.67 -7.22
N ALA A 237 4.21 -15.11 -8.39
CA ALA A 237 3.25 -14.33 -9.18
C ALA A 237 2.08 -15.20 -9.68
N MET A 238 2.35 -16.46 -10.06
CA MET A 238 1.31 -17.41 -10.48
C MET A 238 0.35 -17.74 -9.35
N ILE A 239 0.89 -17.99 -8.14
CA ILE A 239 0.07 -18.26 -6.94
C ILE A 239 -0.77 -17.02 -6.60
N SER A 240 -0.19 -15.82 -6.62
CA SER A 240 -0.91 -14.59 -6.33
C SER A 240 -2.03 -14.28 -7.32
N ALA A 241 -1.94 -14.82 -8.54
CA ALA A 241 -2.97 -14.65 -9.56
C ALA A 241 -4.14 -15.66 -9.44
N ILE A 242 -4.07 -16.63 -8.53
CA ILE A 242 -5.18 -17.57 -8.26
C ILE A 242 -6.37 -16.76 -7.71
N GLY A 243 -7.54 -16.96 -8.27
CA GLY A 243 -8.75 -16.21 -7.90
C GLY A 243 -8.84 -14.79 -8.48
N ALA A 244 -7.77 -14.27 -9.11
CA ALA A 244 -7.76 -12.96 -9.71
C ALA A 244 -8.49 -12.90 -11.07
N ASN A 245 -8.74 -11.69 -11.57
CA ASN A 245 -9.27 -11.47 -12.90
C ASN A 245 -8.28 -11.92 -14.00
N ARG A 246 -8.72 -11.90 -15.25
CA ARG A 246 -7.89 -12.36 -16.38
C ARG A 246 -6.69 -11.46 -16.64
N GLY A 247 -6.80 -10.14 -16.40
CA GLY A 247 -5.70 -9.20 -16.54
C GLY A 247 -4.55 -9.52 -15.60
N ALA A 248 -4.85 -9.77 -14.34
CA ALA A 248 -3.89 -10.19 -13.32
C ALA A 248 -3.23 -11.54 -13.65
N LYS A 249 -4.01 -12.52 -14.13
CA LYS A 249 -3.47 -13.81 -14.61
C LYS A 249 -2.55 -13.63 -15.81
N ARG A 250 -2.90 -12.76 -16.78
CA ARG A 250 -2.02 -12.42 -17.90
C ARG A 250 -0.71 -11.81 -17.43
N THR A 251 -0.76 -10.96 -16.40
CA THR A 251 0.45 -10.36 -15.79
C THR A 251 1.39 -11.44 -15.24
N ALA A 252 0.87 -12.43 -14.54
CA ALA A 252 1.67 -13.55 -14.05
C ALA A 252 2.24 -14.41 -15.19
N PHE A 253 1.48 -14.64 -16.26
CA PHE A 253 1.97 -15.34 -17.45
C PHE A 253 3.06 -14.54 -18.17
N VAL A 254 2.95 -13.22 -18.26
CA VAL A 254 4.02 -12.38 -18.83
C VAL A 254 5.31 -12.54 -18.05
N HIS A 255 5.27 -12.55 -16.73
CA HIS A 255 6.44 -12.79 -15.89
C HIS A 255 7.10 -14.14 -16.20
N LEU A 256 6.27 -15.18 -16.35
CA LEU A 256 6.75 -16.53 -16.71
C LEU A 256 7.36 -16.55 -18.12
N TYR A 257 6.70 -15.95 -19.13
CA TYR A 257 7.19 -15.91 -20.50
C TYR A 257 8.49 -15.12 -20.61
N PHE A 258 8.59 -13.99 -19.94
CA PHE A 258 9.81 -13.20 -19.90
C PHE A 258 11.01 -14.02 -19.43
N ASN A 259 10.86 -14.75 -18.32
CA ASN A 259 11.95 -15.56 -17.78
C ASN A 259 12.23 -16.84 -18.61
N ILE A 260 11.22 -17.53 -19.13
CA ILE A 260 11.42 -18.71 -20.00
C ILE A 260 12.08 -18.33 -21.32
N ILE A 261 11.55 -17.31 -22.01
CA ILE A 261 12.10 -16.85 -23.31
C ILE A 261 13.50 -16.31 -23.10
N GLY A 262 13.74 -15.50 -22.06
CA GLY A 262 15.05 -14.99 -21.69
C GLY A 262 16.06 -16.11 -21.42
N THR A 263 15.66 -17.13 -20.66
CA THR A 263 16.50 -18.31 -20.39
C THR A 263 16.86 -19.07 -21.67
N LEU A 264 15.88 -19.34 -22.53
CA LEU A 264 16.11 -20.05 -23.80
C LEU A 264 17.03 -19.26 -24.72
N LEU A 265 16.81 -17.97 -24.87
CA LEU A 265 17.64 -17.10 -25.71
C LEU A 265 19.07 -17.03 -25.16
N PHE A 266 19.23 -16.76 -23.84
CA PHE A 266 20.53 -16.61 -23.24
C PHE A 266 21.35 -17.89 -23.32
N LEU A 267 20.77 -19.06 -22.94
CA LEU A 267 21.45 -20.34 -23.03
C LEU A 267 21.83 -20.69 -24.47
N THR A 268 20.91 -20.48 -25.41
CA THR A 268 21.19 -20.76 -26.82
C THR A 268 22.37 -19.93 -27.33
N LEU A 269 22.35 -18.62 -27.09
CA LEU A 269 23.43 -17.74 -27.52
C LEU A 269 24.74 -18.04 -26.78
N PHE A 270 24.68 -18.32 -25.48
CA PHE A 270 25.84 -18.68 -24.67
C PHE A 270 26.52 -19.96 -25.17
N TYR A 271 25.75 -21.04 -25.40
CA TYR A 271 26.31 -22.31 -25.86
C TYR A 271 26.80 -22.26 -27.33
N ILE A 272 26.12 -21.52 -28.22
CA ILE A 272 26.60 -21.26 -29.57
C ILE A 272 27.91 -20.47 -29.52
N GLY A 273 27.96 -19.40 -28.71
CA GLY A 273 29.17 -18.62 -28.50
C GLY A 273 30.32 -19.47 -27.95
N ASN A 274 30.04 -20.30 -26.94
CA ASN A 274 31.04 -21.19 -26.35
C ASN A 274 31.55 -22.26 -27.36
N ALA A 275 30.68 -22.79 -28.21
CA ALA A 275 31.07 -23.73 -29.26
C ALA A 275 32.01 -23.12 -30.30
N ILE A 276 31.82 -21.79 -30.60
CA ILE A 276 32.65 -21.07 -31.58
C ILE A 276 33.96 -20.57 -30.96
N PHE A 277 33.86 -19.90 -29.80
CA PHE A 277 34.98 -19.18 -29.18
C PHE A 277 35.72 -19.97 -28.10
N ARG A 278 35.16 -21.07 -27.62
CA ARG A 278 35.69 -21.95 -26.55
C ARG A 278 36.11 -21.15 -25.32
N PHE A 279 35.13 -20.51 -24.67
CA PHE A 279 35.35 -19.67 -23.50
C PHE A 279 36.07 -20.46 -22.38
N GLU A 280 37.32 -20.10 -22.06
CA GLU A 280 38.12 -20.77 -21.04
C GLU A 280 37.48 -20.67 -19.65
N PHE A 281 36.85 -19.52 -19.33
CA PHE A 281 36.23 -19.28 -18.03
C PHE A 281 35.08 -20.26 -17.69
N VAL A 282 34.49 -20.94 -18.66
CA VAL A 282 33.37 -21.90 -18.42
C VAL A 282 33.81 -23.03 -17.47
N GLY A 283 35.09 -23.45 -17.53
CA GLY A 283 35.67 -24.46 -16.67
C GLY A 283 36.25 -23.91 -15.36
N GLU A 284 36.35 -22.59 -15.20
CA GLU A 284 36.91 -21.99 -14.00
C GLU A 284 35.91 -22.02 -12.84
N THR A 285 36.42 -22.05 -11.61
CA THR A 285 35.60 -21.97 -10.40
C THR A 285 34.97 -20.60 -10.27
N VAL A 286 33.68 -20.56 -9.94
CA VAL A 286 32.95 -19.31 -9.76
C VAL A 286 32.97 -18.89 -8.28
N GLY A 287 33.36 -17.65 -8.03
CA GLY A 287 33.24 -17.04 -6.71
C GLY A 287 31.90 -16.35 -6.49
N ILE A 288 31.66 -15.89 -5.27
CA ILE A 288 30.42 -15.23 -4.84
C ILE A 288 30.08 -14.02 -5.75
N ALA A 289 31.07 -13.19 -6.07
CA ALA A 289 30.89 -12.04 -6.98
C ALA A 289 30.59 -12.46 -8.42
N GLY A 290 31.17 -13.58 -8.90
CA GLY A 290 30.89 -14.14 -10.22
C GLY A 290 29.42 -14.53 -10.38
N ILE A 291 28.79 -15.07 -9.34
CA ILE A 291 27.37 -15.39 -9.31
C ILE A 291 26.51 -14.12 -9.44
N ALA A 292 26.86 -13.05 -8.68
CA ALA A 292 26.16 -11.77 -8.77
C ALA A 292 26.31 -11.15 -10.17
N LEU A 293 27.48 -11.27 -10.79
CA LEU A 293 27.75 -10.78 -12.15
C LEU A 293 26.89 -11.53 -13.19
N ILE A 294 26.87 -12.87 -13.15
CA ILE A 294 26.04 -13.70 -14.05
C ILE A 294 24.56 -13.31 -13.90
N HIS A 295 24.08 -13.20 -12.66
CA HIS A 295 22.70 -12.82 -12.38
C HIS A 295 22.36 -11.45 -12.98
N SER A 296 23.27 -10.46 -12.86
CA SER A 296 23.09 -9.14 -13.44
C SER A 296 23.12 -9.15 -14.96
N ILE A 297 24.11 -9.84 -15.56
CA ILE A 297 24.23 -9.94 -17.02
C ILE A 297 22.98 -10.58 -17.60
N PHE A 298 22.48 -11.66 -17.02
CA PHE A 298 21.27 -12.33 -17.48
C PHE A 298 20.05 -11.40 -17.45
N ASN A 299 19.78 -10.75 -16.30
CA ASN A 299 18.59 -9.93 -16.15
C ASN A 299 18.63 -8.67 -17.03
N VAL A 300 19.78 -8.02 -17.13
CA VAL A 300 19.99 -6.86 -18.02
C VAL A 300 19.87 -7.27 -19.48
N PHE A 301 20.54 -8.35 -19.88
CA PHE A 301 20.48 -8.89 -21.24
C PHE A 301 19.03 -9.20 -21.64
N THR A 302 18.34 -9.98 -20.82
CA THR A 302 16.94 -10.39 -21.09
C THR A 302 16.04 -9.16 -21.20
N THR A 303 16.20 -8.19 -20.31
CA THR A 303 15.43 -6.93 -20.39
C THR A 303 15.74 -6.16 -21.68
N VAL A 304 17.00 -5.95 -22.02
CA VAL A 304 17.39 -5.20 -23.23
C VAL A 304 16.88 -5.89 -24.50
N VAL A 305 17.02 -7.21 -24.58
CA VAL A 305 16.60 -7.97 -25.76
C VAL A 305 15.07 -8.04 -25.88
N LEU A 306 14.35 -8.21 -24.78
CA LEU A 306 12.89 -8.36 -24.83
C LEU A 306 12.14 -7.01 -24.72
N PHE A 307 12.80 -5.92 -24.34
CA PHE A 307 12.19 -4.59 -24.23
C PHE A 307 11.48 -4.14 -25.52
N PRO A 308 12.07 -4.28 -26.73
CA PRO A 308 11.36 -3.94 -27.97
C PRO A 308 10.14 -4.83 -28.25
N PHE A 309 10.04 -5.99 -27.58
CA PHE A 309 8.99 -6.99 -27.78
C PHE A 309 7.91 -6.98 -26.68
N ILE A 310 7.78 -5.89 -25.90
CA ILE A 310 6.74 -5.75 -24.85
C ILE A 310 5.36 -6.09 -25.40
N HIS A 311 4.98 -5.53 -26.55
CA HIS A 311 3.70 -5.85 -27.21
C HIS A 311 3.60 -7.31 -27.67
N GLY A 312 4.73 -7.94 -27.98
CA GLY A 312 4.78 -9.37 -28.30
C GLY A 312 4.46 -10.25 -27.08
N LEU A 313 5.03 -9.91 -25.90
CA LEU A 313 4.74 -10.57 -24.63
C LEU A 313 3.28 -10.37 -24.20
N GLU A 314 2.77 -9.15 -24.36
CA GLU A 314 1.37 -8.82 -24.14
C GLU A 314 0.46 -9.68 -25.01
N LYS A 315 0.73 -9.73 -26.34
CA LYS A 315 -0.03 -10.54 -27.29
C LYS A 315 0.02 -12.03 -26.94
N LEU A 316 1.18 -12.53 -26.50
CA LEU A 316 1.32 -13.94 -26.07
C LEU A 316 0.45 -14.23 -24.84
N ALA A 317 0.36 -13.31 -23.89
CA ALA A 317 -0.51 -13.45 -22.73
C ALA A 317 -2.00 -13.46 -23.12
N TYR A 318 -2.42 -12.60 -24.07
CA TYR A 318 -3.78 -12.63 -24.62
C TYR A 318 -4.08 -13.90 -25.43
N LEU A 319 -3.11 -14.46 -26.13
CA LEU A 319 -3.28 -15.75 -26.84
C LEU A 319 -3.49 -16.90 -25.85
N THR A 320 -2.79 -16.87 -24.70
CA THR A 320 -2.93 -17.89 -23.67
C THR A 320 -4.24 -17.75 -22.89
N LEU A 321 -4.61 -16.51 -22.60
CA LEU A 321 -5.84 -16.17 -21.87
C LEU A 321 -6.62 -15.08 -22.63
N PRO A 322 -7.47 -15.45 -23.62
CA PRO A 322 -8.24 -14.50 -24.40
C PRO A 322 -9.20 -13.66 -23.54
N GLU A 323 -9.60 -12.48 -24.05
CA GLU A 323 -10.65 -11.68 -23.41
C GLU A 323 -11.97 -12.44 -23.34
N SER A 324 -12.67 -12.32 -22.21
CA SER A 324 -14.04 -12.86 -22.09
C SER A 324 -15.06 -11.77 -22.41
N ASP A 325 -16.29 -12.22 -22.74
CA ASP A 325 -17.40 -11.29 -22.94
C ASP A 325 -17.78 -10.55 -21.65
N GLU A 326 -17.50 -11.15 -20.48
CA GLU A 326 -17.65 -10.53 -19.18
C GLU A 326 -16.66 -9.36 -18.97
N GLU A 327 -15.40 -9.49 -19.39
CA GLU A 327 -14.43 -8.39 -19.34
C GLU A 327 -14.85 -7.20 -20.22
N LYS A 328 -15.47 -7.48 -21.37
CA LYS A 328 -15.95 -6.43 -22.30
C LYS A 328 -17.18 -5.69 -21.79
N SER A 329 -17.97 -6.35 -20.93
CA SER A 329 -19.23 -5.83 -20.39
C SER A 329 -19.15 -5.40 -18.92
N ALA A 330 -18.05 -5.65 -18.22
CA ALA A 330 -17.87 -5.29 -16.83
C ALA A 330 -17.92 -3.77 -16.68
N LYS A 331 -18.92 -3.27 -15.92
CA LYS A 331 -18.83 -1.92 -15.33
C LYS A 331 -17.63 -1.90 -14.39
N GLU A 332 -16.89 -0.81 -14.41
CA GLU A 332 -15.79 -0.59 -13.47
C GLU A 332 -16.33 -0.71 -12.03
N ASP A 333 -15.91 -1.74 -11.30
CA ASP A 333 -16.21 -1.86 -9.87
C ASP A 333 -15.24 -0.94 -9.12
N VAL A 334 -15.76 0.17 -8.59
CA VAL A 334 -14.97 1.13 -7.82
C VAL A 334 -14.28 0.51 -6.61
N PHE A 335 -14.81 -0.60 -6.07
CA PHE A 335 -14.23 -1.32 -4.94
C PHE A 335 -13.14 -2.33 -5.34
N ALA A 336 -12.87 -2.52 -6.63
CA ALA A 336 -11.79 -3.38 -7.10
C ALA A 336 -10.41 -2.95 -6.57
N ILE A 337 -10.27 -1.68 -6.14
CA ILE A 337 -9.05 -1.16 -5.52
C ILE A 337 -8.81 -1.71 -4.09
N LEU A 338 -9.82 -2.30 -3.42
CA LEU A 338 -9.68 -3.01 -2.14
C LEU A 338 -9.20 -4.45 -2.37
N ASP A 339 -8.07 -4.59 -3.05
CA ASP A 339 -7.50 -5.90 -3.35
C ASP A 339 -6.76 -6.48 -2.15
N GLU A 340 -7.02 -7.75 -1.82
CA GLU A 340 -6.39 -8.44 -0.69
C GLU A 340 -4.87 -8.54 -0.79
N ARG A 341 -4.31 -8.44 -2.01
CA ARG A 341 -2.85 -8.47 -2.25
C ARG A 341 -2.14 -7.25 -1.67
N PHE A 342 -2.87 -6.13 -1.51
CA PHE A 342 -2.32 -4.91 -0.91
C PHE A 342 -2.24 -4.98 0.62
N VAL A 343 -2.83 -5.99 1.26
CA VAL A 343 -2.70 -6.20 2.72
C VAL A 343 -1.23 -6.43 3.11
N SER A 344 -0.42 -6.98 2.20
CA SER A 344 1.02 -7.09 2.40
C SER A 344 1.78 -5.75 2.34
N SER A 345 1.17 -4.69 1.81
CA SER A 345 1.70 -3.33 1.77
C SER A 345 0.73 -2.35 2.45
N PRO A 346 0.68 -2.33 3.79
CA PRO A 346 -0.36 -1.64 4.56
C PRO A 346 -0.50 -0.15 4.23
N ALA A 347 0.61 0.55 4.10
CA ALA A 347 0.60 1.98 3.80
C ALA A 347 -0.08 2.31 2.46
N PHE A 348 0.08 1.44 1.44
CA PHE A 348 -0.61 1.57 0.16
C PHE A 348 -2.10 1.22 0.29
N ALA A 349 -2.43 0.12 0.99
CA ALA A 349 -3.81 -0.29 1.23
C ALA A 349 -4.64 0.81 1.93
N ILE A 350 -4.06 1.49 2.92
CA ILE A 350 -4.66 2.63 3.62
C ILE A 350 -4.94 3.79 2.64
N GLU A 351 -4.03 4.08 1.72
CA GLU A 351 -4.22 5.15 0.73
C GLU A 351 -5.36 4.83 -0.25
N GLN A 352 -5.51 3.55 -0.65
CA GLN A 352 -6.65 3.12 -1.46
C GLN A 352 -7.97 3.24 -0.70
N CYS A 353 -8.00 2.87 0.58
CA CYS A 353 -9.15 3.12 1.44
C CYS A 353 -9.47 4.62 1.53
N LYS A 354 -8.47 5.48 1.75
CA LYS A 354 -8.65 6.93 1.78
C LYS A 354 -9.26 7.46 0.48
N THR A 355 -8.84 6.94 -0.66
CA THR A 355 -9.42 7.31 -1.97
C THR A 355 -10.92 7.02 -2.05
N LEU A 356 -11.36 5.87 -1.53
CA LEU A 356 -12.78 5.52 -1.45
C LEU A 356 -13.53 6.37 -0.41
N VAL A 357 -12.93 6.62 0.76
CA VAL A 357 -13.53 7.50 1.77
C VAL A 357 -13.69 8.93 1.22
N ASN A 358 -12.75 9.43 0.41
CA ASN A 358 -12.91 10.72 -0.28
C ASN A 358 -14.13 10.74 -1.20
N GLN A 359 -14.37 9.66 -1.96
CA GLN A 359 -15.57 9.52 -2.81
C GLN A 359 -16.86 9.46 -1.96
N MET A 360 -16.83 8.69 -0.88
CA MET A 360 -17.91 8.60 0.08
C MET A 360 -18.25 9.98 0.68
N ALA A 361 -17.25 10.73 1.13
CA ALA A 361 -17.39 12.07 1.68
C ALA A 361 -18.09 13.04 0.70
N GLU A 362 -17.72 13.01 -0.59
CA GLU A 362 -18.39 13.80 -1.63
C GLU A 362 -19.85 13.39 -1.83
N ILE A 363 -20.15 12.08 -1.80
CA ILE A 363 -21.52 11.58 -1.92
C ILE A 363 -22.34 12.05 -0.71
N THR A 364 -21.82 11.90 0.50
CA THR A 364 -22.45 12.29 1.77
C THR A 364 -22.74 13.79 1.80
N LYS A 365 -21.74 14.63 1.51
CA LYS A 365 -21.93 16.10 1.42
C LYS A 365 -23.05 16.45 0.45
N ASN A 366 -23.02 15.90 -0.76
CA ASN A 366 -24.02 16.22 -1.78
C ASN A 366 -25.41 15.70 -1.38
N SER A 367 -25.50 14.53 -0.73
CA SER A 367 -26.75 13.98 -0.22
C SER A 367 -27.41 14.91 0.81
N PHE A 368 -26.63 15.38 1.79
CA PHE A 368 -27.17 16.28 2.82
C PHE A 368 -27.57 17.66 2.27
N ILE A 369 -26.78 18.21 1.34
CA ILE A 369 -27.13 19.48 0.67
C ILE A 369 -28.46 19.34 -0.10
N GLU A 370 -28.65 18.25 -0.83
CA GLU A 370 -29.89 17.98 -1.55
C GLU A 370 -31.08 17.79 -0.59
N ALA A 371 -30.86 17.10 0.54
CA ALA A 371 -31.88 16.95 1.57
C ALA A 371 -32.33 18.32 2.13
N MET A 372 -31.39 19.24 2.38
CA MET A 372 -31.72 20.62 2.77
C MET A 372 -32.50 21.39 1.68
N GLU A 373 -32.21 21.16 0.41
CA GLU A 373 -32.93 21.77 -0.70
C GLU A 373 -34.36 21.27 -0.83
N CYS A 374 -34.63 20.02 -0.42
CA CYS A 374 -35.98 19.46 -0.38
C CYS A 374 -36.92 20.22 0.55
N ILE A 375 -36.39 20.95 1.56
CA ILE A 375 -37.24 21.77 2.45
C ILE A 375 -37.94 22.92 1.68
N LYS A 376 -37.28 23.45 0.65
CA LYS A 376 -37.77 24.55 -0.19
C LYS A 376 -38.57 24.03 -1.39
N GLU A 377 -38.07 22.97 -2.01
CA GLU A 377 -38.60 22.38 -3.24
C GLU A 377 -38.72 20.86 -3.08
N PRO A 378 -39.74 20.41 -2.32
CA PRO A 378 -39.95 18.99 -2.08
C PRO A 378 -40.35 18.27 -3.38
N SER A 379 -39.72 17.11 -3.64
CA SER A 379 -39.98 16.27 -4.82
C SER A 379 -39.68 14.81 -4.50
N ASP A 380 -40.62 13.92 -4.85
CA ASP A 380 -40.46 12.47 -4.66
C ASP A 380 -39.21 11.94 -5.38
N GLN A 381 -38.81 12.56 -6.50
CA GLN A 381 -37.58 12.21 -7.21
C GLN A 381 -36.36 12.57 -6.38
N LYS A 382 -36.27 13.80 -5.81
CA LYS A 382 -35.15 14.23 -4.95
C LYS A 382 -35.08 13.34 -3.70
N PHE A 383 -36.21 12.98 -3.10
CA PHE A 383 -36.23 12.07 -1.95
C PHE A 383 -35.64 10.71 -2.30
N ALA A 384 -36.02 10.13 -3.43
CA ALA A 384 -35.47 8.86 -3.90
C ALA A 384 -33.95 8.96 -4.20
N GLU A 385 -33.48 10.09 -4.72
CA GLU A 385 -32.06 10.34 -4.98
C GLU A 385 -31.23 10.41 -3.69
N VAL A 386 -31.74 11.07 -2.62
CA VAL A 386 -31.08 11.14 -1.30
C VAL A 386 -30.98 9.74 -0.69
N ILE A 387 -32.09 8.97 -0.67
CA ILE A 387 -32.11 7.60 -0.15
C ILE A 387 -31.17 6.68 -0.95
N ALA A 388 -31.12 6.84 -2.27
CA ALA A 388 -30.21 6.04 -3.10
C ALA A 388 -28.73 6.36 -2.81
N LYS A 389 -28.40 7.60 -2.44
CA LYS A 389 -27.05 8.00 -2.04
C LYS A 389 -26.67 7.44 -0.67
N GLU A 390 -27.60 7.46 0.30
CA GLU A 390 -27.39 6.86 1.62
C GLU A 390 -27.13 5.34 1.47
N ASN A 391 -27.97 4.60 0.79
CA ASN A 391 -27.72 3.17 0.52
C ASN A 391 -26.37 2.91 -0.18
N ARG A 392 -25.88 3.86 -0.97
CA ARG A 392 -24.56 3.78 -1.58
C ARG A 392 -23.46 4.04 -0.55
N VAL A 393 -23.65 4.99 0.35
CA VAL A 393 -22.72 5.31 1.45
C VAL A 393 -22.55 4.11 2.38
N ASP A 394 -23.66 3.40 2.73
CA ASP A 394 -23.62 2.16 3.50
C ASP A 394 -22.74 1.10 2.85
N VAL A 395 -22.86 0.92 1.51
CA VAL A 395 -22.00 -0.03 0.79
C VAL A 395 -20.52 0.37 0.86
N TYR A 396 -20.21 1.68 0.84
CA TYR A 396 -18.83 2.15 1.04
C TYR A 396 -18.35 1.85 2.46
N ASP A 397 -19.17 2.15 3.49
CA ASP A 397 -18.85 1.86 4.88
C ASP A 397 -18.55 0.38 5.09
N ASP A 398 -19.49 -0.50 4.73
CA ASP A 398 -19.36 -1.95 4.89
C ASP A 398 -18.07 -2.50 4.27
N LYS A 399 -17.80 -2.14 3.01
CA LYS A 399 -16.64 -2.69 2.28
C LYS A 399 -15.31 -2.14 2.80
N ILE A 400 -15.24 -0.85 3.10
CA ILE A 400 -14.01 -0.22 3.56
C ILE A 400 -13.72 -0.65 5.00
N SER A 401 -14.72 -0.67 5.90
CA SER A 401 -14.59 -1.12 7.29
C SER A 401 -14.10 -2.56 7.38
N ALA A 402 -14.69 -3.47 6.57
CA ALA A 402 -14.26 -4.86 6.50
C ALA A 402 -12.80 -4.99 6.06
N TYR A 403 -12.38 -4.22 5.06
CA TYR A 403 -11.02 -4.24 4.55
C TYR A 403 -10.01 -3.64 5.54
N LEU A 404 -10.32 -2.49 6.16
CA LEU A 404 -9.48 -1.86 7.20
C LEU A 404 -9.34 -2.75 8.44
N THR A 405 -10.42 -3.46 8.85
CA THR A 405 -10.38 -4.42 9.96
C THR A 405 -9.45 -5.58 9.64
N LYS A 406 -9.48 -6.09 8.41
CA LYS A 406 -8.56 -7.14 7.95
C LYS A 406 -7.12 -6.66 7.96
N LEU A 407 -6.88 -5.42 7.52
CA LEU A 407 -5.56 -4.80 7.53
C LEU A 407 -5.03 -4.63 8.95
N ASN A 408 -5.86 -4.22 9.90
CA ASN A 408 -5.49 -4.00 11.31
C ASN A 408 -5.16 -5.30 12.07
N SER A 409 -5.54 -6.47 11.54
CA SER A 409 -5.15 -7.77 12.11
C SER A 409 -3.71 -8.17 11.79
N GLY A 410 -2.99 -7.42 10.96
CA GLY A 410 -1.60 -7.63 10.58
C GLY A 410 -0.61 -6.81 11.43
N ASP A 411 0.69 -6.97 11.15
CA ASP A 411 1.77 -6.19 11.77
C ASP A 411 1.86 -4.78 11.15
N LEU A 412 1.04 -3.85 11.64
CA LEU A 412 1.07 -2.45 11.22
C LEU A 412 2.19 -1.68 11.94
N SER A 413 2.76 -0.68 11.27
CA SER A 413 3.53 0.36 11.96
C SER A 413 2.60 1.16 12.88
N TYR A 414 3.15 1.80 13.93
CA TYR A 414 2.36 2.68 14.80
C TYR A 414 1.62 3.76 14.00
N THR A 415 2.32 4.38 13.05
CA THR A 415 1.76 5.42 12.18
C THR A 415 0.61 4.90 11.30
N ASP A 416 0.74 3.68 10.76
CA ASP A 416 -0.31 3.10 9.92
C ASP A 416 -1.51 2.67 10.77
N SER A 417 -1.28 2.16 11.98
CA SER A 417 -2.36 1.84 12.93
C SER A 417 -3.17 3.09 13.31
N LEU A 418 -2.52 4.24 13.56
CA LEU A 418 -3.20 5.51 13.78
C LEU A 418 -4.03 5.94 12.56
N ARG A 419 -3.48 5.80 11.35
CA ARG A 419 -4.20 6.13 10.11
C ARG A 419 -5.43 5.26 9.91
N VAL A 420 -5.32 3.95 10.15
CA VAL A 420 -6.45 3.01 10.07
C VAL A 420 -7.53 3.41 11.06
N THR A 421 -7.16 3.67 12.31
CA THR A 421 -8.10 4.08 13.37
C THR A 421 -8.82 5.38 12.99
N SER A 422 -8.07 6.40 12.59
CA SER A 422 -8.65 7.69 12.15
C SER A 422 -9.58 7.53 10.94
N LEU A 423 -9.22 6.71 9.94
CA LEU A 423 -10.08 6.46 8.80
C LEU A 423 -11.38 5.74 9.19
N LEU A 424 -11.32 4.78 10.12
CA LEU A 424 -12.53 4.09 10.63
C LEU A 424 -13.48 5.06 11.33
N HIS A 425 -12.95 5.97 12.15
CA HIS A 425 -13.76 7.00 12.79
C HIS A 425 -14.39 7.96 11.76
N CYS A 426 -13.58 8.52 10.85
CA CYS A 426 -14.10 9.39 9.80
C CYS A 426 -15.16 8.70 8.91
N LEU A 427 -14.97 7.40 8.64
CA LEU A 427 -15.91 6.61 7.86
C LEU A 427 -17.28 6.54 8.54
N THR A 428 -17.29 6.23 9.84
CA THR A 428 -18.50 6.20 10.66
C THR A 428 -19.18 7.58 10.72
N ASP A 429 -18.43 8.67 10.87
CA ASP A 429 -19.00 10.01 10.91
C ASP A 429 -19.60 10.42 9.55
N PHE A 430 -19.00 10.06 8.42
CA PHE A 430 -19.59 10.28 7.10
C PHE A 430 -20.87 9.47 6.88
N GLU A 431 -20.93 8.22 7.35
CA GLU A 431 -22.16 7.41 7.33
C GLU A 431 -23.26 8.08 8.13
N ARG A 432 -22.97 8.53 9.38
CA ARG A 432 -23.94 9.24 10.23
C ARG A 432 -24.45 10.53 9.59
N ILE A 433 -23.59 11.30 8.93
CA ILE A 433 -24.05 12.49 8.17
C ILE A 433 -25.02 12.09 7.06
N SER A 434 -24.81 10.95 6.39
CA SER A 434 -25.69 10.43 5.35
C SER A 434 -27.05 9.99 5.91
N ASP A 435 -27.07 9.31 7.06
CA ASP A 435 -28.28 8.96 7.81
C ASP A 435 -29.12 10.18 8.13
N HIS A 436 -28.47 11.26 8.61
CA HIS A 436 -29.14 12.52 8.91
C HIS A 436 -29.73 13.19 7.67
N ALA A 437 -29.20 12.94 6.46
CA ALA A 437 -29.83 13.42 5.22
C ALA A 437 -31.20 12.75 4.97
N VAL A 438 -31.32 11.46 5.22
CA VAL A 438 -32.59 10.73 5.12
C VAL A 438 -33.58 11.23 6.19
N ASN A 439 -33.13 11.44 7.43
CA ASN A 439 -33.98 12.00 8.49
C ASN A 439 -34.54 13.40 8.11
N VAL A 440 -33.73 14.24 7.46
CA VAL A 440 -34.20 15.54 6.93
C VAL A 440 -35.29 15.35 5.87
N VAL A 441 -35.12 14.39 4.95
CA VAL A 441 -36.12 14.06 3.94
C VAL A 441 -37.43 13.57 4.61
N GLU A 442 -37.36 12.72 5.63
CA GLU A 442 -38.54 12.26 6.38
C GLU A 442 -39.29 13.41 7.05
N CYS A 443 -38.58 14.38 7.63
CA CYS A 443 -39.16 15.60 8.16
C CYS A 443 -39.93 16.39 7.08
N VAL A 444 -39.35 16.51 5.87
CA VAL A 444 -39.99 17.20 4.74
C VAL A 444 -41.24 16.44 4.26
N GLN A 445 -41.18 15.11 4.18
CA GLN A 445 -42.35 14.27 3.82
C GLN A 445 -43.46 14.40 4.84
N GLN A 446 -43.16 14.53 6.14
CA GLN A 446 -44.13 14.79 7.17
C GLN A 446 -44.81 16.14 6.99
N MET A 447 -44.02 17.21 6.69
CA MET A 447 -44.58 18.54 6.38
C MET A 447 -45.55 18.49 5.19
N GLN A 448 -45.22 17.74 4.13
CA GLN A 448 -46.08 17.59 2.97
C GLN A 448 -47.42 16.87 3.32
N LYS A 449 -47.36 15.79 4.10
CA LYS A 449 -48.53 15.04 4.53
C LYS A 449 -49.51 15.90 5.35
N GLU A 450 -48.98 16.83 6.14
CA GLU A 450 -49.77 17.73 6.99
C GLU A 450 -50.14 19.06 6.30
N ASP A 451 -49.75 19.27 5.02
CA ASP A 451 -49.84 20.55 4.28
C ASP A 451 -49.30 21.73 5.13
N ALA A 452 -48.27 21.47 5.89
CA ALA A 452 -47.72 22.41 6.86
C ALA A 452 -46.55 23.21 6.26
N LYS A 453 -46.53 24.52 6.51
CA LYS A 453 -45.47 25.44 6.05
C LYS A 453 -44.94 26.27 7.19
N PHE A 454 -43.65 26.51 7.17
CA PHE A 454 -43.02 27.44 8.11
C PHE A 454 -43.53 28.88 7.91
N SER A 455 -43.58 29.65 8.98
CA SER A 455 -43.77 31.10 8.86
C SER A 455 -42.53 31.75 8.23
N LYS A 456 -42.68 32.87 7.52
CA LYS A 456 -41.57 33.58 6.88
C LYS A 456 -40.36 33.78 7.81
N LYS A 457 -40.62 34.13 9.09
CA LYS A 457 -39.56 34.27 10.10
C LYS A 457 -38.86 32.97 10.42
N ALA A 458 -39.58 31.85 10.46
CA ALA A 458 -38.96 30.53 10.67
C ALA A 458 -38.16 30.10 9.43
N GLU A 459 -38.66 30.38 8.22
CA GLU A 459 -37.94 30.15 6.97
C GLU A 459 -36.62 30.94 6.90
N ASP A 460 -36.64 32.25 7.29
CA ASP A 460 -35.46 33.11 7.33
C ASP A 460 -34.40 32.54 8.31
N GLU A 461 -34.83 32.17 9.54
CA GLU A 461 -33.98 31.55 10.55
C GLU A 461 -33.38 30.22 10.03
N MET A 462 -34.21 29.34 9.47
CA MET A 462 -33.75 28.05 8.90
C MET A 462 -32.85 28.23 7.67
N ASN A 463 -33.04 29.29 6.88
CA ASN A 463 -32.15 29.59 5.76
C ASN A 463 -30.74 30.01 6.22
N ILE A 464 -30.62 30.76 7.29
CA ILE A 464 -29.33 31.14 7.89
C ILE A 464 -28.67 29.88 8.44
N TYR A 465 -29.42 29.07 9.20
CA TYR A 465 -28.92 27.81 9.78
C TYR A 465 -28.45 26.83 8.70
N SER A 466 -29.26 26.62 7.63
CA SER A 466 -28.86 25.78 6.49
C SER A 466 -27.60 26.26 5.78
N LYS A 467 -27.36 27.58 5.71
CA LYS A 467 -26.12 28.13 5.14
C LYS A 467 -24.90 27.80 5.99
N ALA A 468 -25.01 27.90 7.31
CA ALA A 468 -23.92 27.57 8.23
C ALA A 468 -23.59 26.06 8.16
N VAL A 469 -24.63 25.20 8.12
CA VAL A 469 -24.44 23.75 7.99
C VAL A 469 -23.85 23.37 6.63
N ARG A 470 -24.21 24.06 5.56
CA ARG A 470 -23.57 23.88 4.24
C ARG A 470 -22.10 24.25 4.28
N ASP A 471 -21.75 25.39 4.90
CA ASP A 471 -20.35 25.86 5.00
C ASP A 471 -19.50 24.86 5.80
N ILE A 472 -19.99 24.33 6.94
CA ILE A 472 -19.22 23.36 7.72
C ILE A 472 -19.01 22.05 6.95
N LEU A 473 -20.01 21.56 6.22
CA LEU A 473 -19.90 20.38 5.36
C LEU A 473 -18.88 20.56 4.23
N GLU A 474 -18.91 21.72 3.57
CA GLU A 474 -17.97 22.05 2.49
C GLU A 474 -16.54 22.16 3.02
N ARG A 475 -16.33 22.80 4.18
CA ARG A 475 -15.03 22.92 4.85
C ARG A 475 -14.50 21.56 5.27
N THR A 476 -15.31 20.77 5.97
CA THR A 476 -14.90 19.46 6.47
C THR A 476 -14.54 18.51 5.33
N THR A 477 -15.41 18.42 4.32
CA THR A 477 -15.16 17.58 3.14
C THR A 477 -13.93 18.06 2.37
N GLY A 478 -13.80 19.38 2.16
CA GLY A 478 -12.65 19.97 1.48
C GLY A 478 -11.33 19.74 2.24
N ALA A 479 -11.34 19.92 3.55
CA ALA A 479 -10.20 19.66 4.42
C ALA A 479 -9.79 18.18 4.35
N PHE A 480 -10.75 17.26 4.47
CA PHE A 480 -10.51 15.82 4.46
C PHE A 480 -9.90 15.35 3.13
N ILE A 481 -10.49 15.72 2.00
CA ILE A 481 -10.04 15.29 0.67
C ILE A 481 -8.63 15.83 0.38
N ASN A 482 -8.38 17.11 0.69
CA ASN A 482 -7.11 17.78 0.39
C ASN A 482 -6.06 17.62 1.51
N THR A 483 -6.42 17.00 2.63
CA THR A 483 -5.56 16.91 3.82
C THR A 483 -5.12 18.31 4.29
N ASP A 484 -6.06 19.28 4.25
CA ASP A 484 -5.84 20.69 4.59
C ASP A 484 -6.10 20.92 6.09
N ILE A 485 -5.04 20.82 6.90
CA ILE A 485 -5.12 21.02 8.36
C ILE A 485 -5.52 22.44 8.75
N PRO A 486 -4.99 23.51 8.12
CA PRO A 486 -5.51 24.87 8.35
C PRO A 486 -7.02 25.00 8.15
N LEU A 487 -7.58 24.37 7.11
CA LEU A 487 -9.02 24.40 6.88
C LEU A 487 -9.77 23.55 7.93
N ALA A 488 -9.24 22.40 8.34
CA ALA A 488 -9.81 21.57 9.40
C ALA A 488 -9.92 22.34 10.73
N ARG A 489 -8.92 23.15 11.10
CA ARG A 489 -8.94 23.99 12.30
C ARG A 489 -10.08 25.03 12.31
N SER A 490 -10.65 25.38 11.16
CA SER A 490 -11.77 26.32 11.07
C SER A 490 -13.15 25.66 11.26
N VAL A 491 -13.20 24.34 11.40
CA VAL A 491 -14.47 23.60 11.52
C VAL A 491 -15.08 23.76 12.90
N GLU A 492 -14.29 23.56 13.96
CA GLU A 492 -14.73 23.64 15.35
C GLU A 492 -15.29 25.03 15.72
N PRO A 493 -14.64 26.18 15.38
CA PRO A 493 -15.22 27.49 15.62
C PRO A 493 -16.56 27.73 14.91
N LEU A 494 -16.78 27.09 13.76
CA LEU A 494 -18.05 27.17 13.04
C LEU A 494 -19.12 26.26 13.67
N GLU A 495 -18.73 25.14 14.22
CA GLU A 495 -19.60 24.23 14.97
C GLU A 495 -20.20 24.93 16.20
N GLU A 496 -19.39 25.63 17.01
CA GLU A 496 -19.86 26.41 18.16
C GLU A 496 -20.93 27.47 17.76
N VAL A 497 -20.71 28.14 16.61
CA VAL A 497 -21.70 29.10 16.07
C VAL A 497 -22.99 28.37 15.65
N ILE A 498 -22.89 27.19 15.04
CA ILE A 498 -24.04 26.36 14.66
C ILE A 498 -24.84 25.92 15.89
N ASP A 499 -24.17 25.59 16.97
CA ASP A 499 -24.76 25.27 18.27
C ASP A 499 -25.52 26.48 18.87
N GLY A 500 -24.97 27.66 18.74
CA GLY A 500 -25.62 28.96 19.07
C GLY A 500 -26.90 29.17 18.27
N LEU A 501 -26.83 28.93 16.95
CA LEU A 501 -27.98 29.01 16.05
C LEU A 501 -29.07 27.99 16.42
N ASN A 502 -28.74 26.75 16.76
CA ASN A 502 -29.66 25.73 17.21
C ASN A 502 -30.44 26.20 18.44
N LYS A 503 -29.76 26.68 19.47
CA LYS A 503 -30.35 27.23 20.70
C LYS A 503 -31.30 28.41 20.38
N THR A 504 -30.89 29.28 19.48
CA THR A 504 -31.68 30.46 19.07
C THR A 504 -32.94 30.09 18.30
N VAL A 505 -32.84 29.21 17.31
CA VAL A 505 -33.98 28.70 16.52
C VAL A 505 -35.00 28.03 17.42
N LYS A 506 -34.56 27.13 18.31
CA LYS A 506 -35.43 26.44 19.29
C LYS A 506 -36.11 27.43 20.23
N LYS A 507 -35.41 28.42 20.75
CA LYS A 507 -35.95 29.50 21.61
C LYS A 507 -37.01 30.33 20.89
N HIS A 508 -36.74 30.74 19.68
CA HIS A 508 -37.68 31.54 18.87
C HIS A 508 -38.90 30.71 18.50
N HIS A 509 -38.73 29.44 18.18
CA HIS A 509 -39.83 28.54 17.91
C HIS A 509 -40.75 28.39 19.14
N MET A 510 -40.22 28.20 20.34
CA MET A 510 -41.01 28.12 21.58
C MET A 510 -41.80 29.41 21.83
N LYS A 511 -41.25 30.61 21.48
CA LYS A 511 -41.99 31.86 21.54
C LYS A 511 -43.15 31.91 20.53
N ARG A 512 -42.97 31.38 19.31
CA ARG A 512 -44.03 31.30 18.29
C ARG A 512 -45.15 30.35 18.73
N LEU A 513 -44.80 29.18 19.30
CA LEU A 513 -45.76 28.20 19.82
C LEU A 513 -46.61 28.77 20.94
N ARG A 514 -46.02 29.44 21.94
CA ARG A 514 -46.73 30.13 23.05
C ARG A 514 -47.70 31.21 22.57
N LYS A 515 -47.43 31.85 21.44
CA LYS A 515 -48.26 32.88 20.84
C LYS A 515 -49.33 32.32 19.88
N GLY A 516 -49.47 31.00 19.79
CA GLY A 516 -50.40 30.36 18.85
C GLY A 516 -50.09 30.59 17.37
N LYS A 517 -48.84 30.96 17.04
CA LYS A 517 -48.41 31.26 15.66
C LYS A 517 -47.77 30.06 14.96
N CYS A 518 -47.79 28.87 15.58
CA CYS A 518 -47.28 27.62 15.05
C CYS A 518 -48.05 26.46 15.63
N THR A 519 -48.23 25.40 14.86
CA THR A 519 -48.83 24.14 15.32
C THR A 519 -47.83 23.29 16.09
N ILE A 520 -48.29 22.40 16.95
CA ILE A 520 -47.43 21.47 17.69
C ILE A 520 -46.71 20.53 16.72
N GLY A 521 -47.40 19.99 15.70
CA GLY A 521 -46.80 19.10 14.69
C GLY A 521 -45.65 19.77 13.95
N LEU A 522 -45.85 21.00 13.43
CA LEU A 522 -44.77 21.76 12.77
C LEU A 522 -43.62 22.11 13.72
N GLY A 523 -43.94 22.20 15.02
CA GLY A 523 -42.95 22.41 16.05
C GLY A 523 -42.01 21.24 16.29
N LEU A 524 -42.53 20.05 16.23
CA LEU A 524 -41.77 18.81 16.32
C LEU A 524 -40.84 18.68 15.10
N VAL A 525 -41.39 18.87 13.89
CA VAL A 525 -40.58 18.83 12.66
C VAL A 525 -39.43 19.83 12.68
N LEU A 526 -39.66 21.09 13.12
CA LEU A 526 -38.58 22.08 13.23
C LEU A 526 -37.53 21.67 14.26
N SER A 527 -37.97 21.07 15.38
CA SER A 527 -37.02 20.57 16.41
C SER A 527 -36.17 19.41 15.88
N ASP A 528 -36.79 18.51 15.10
CA ASP A 528 -36.10 17.36 14.50
C ASP A 528 -35.12 17.83 13.40
N LEU A 529 -35.51 18.77 12.54
CA LEU A 529 -34.58 19.40 11.57
C LEU A 529 -33.40 20.08 12.26
N ALA A 530 -33.68 20.86 13.31
CA ALA A 530 -32.63 21.56 14.05
C ALA A 530 -31.66 20.59 14.77
N MET A 531 -32.18 19.46 15.26
CA MET A 531 -31.38 18.40 15.85
C MET A 531 -30.50 17.70 14.80
N ASN A 532 -31.05 17.38 13.63
CA ASN A 532 -30.26 16.75 12.55
C ASN A 532 -29.15 17.69 12.06
N TYR A 533 -29.37 18.99 12.01
CA TYR A 533 -28.36 19.98 11.62
C TYR A 533 -27.21 20.07 12.64
N GLU A 534 -27.55 20.10 13.94
CA GLU A 534 -26.58 20.08 15.04
C GLU A 534 -25.71 18.81 14.97
N ARG A 535 -26.33 17.63 14.86
CA ARG A 535 -25.63 16.36 14.77
C ARG A 535 -24.66 16.27 13.59
N VAL A 536 -25.04 16.84 12.45
CA VAL A 536 -24.16 16.92 11.30
C VAL A 536 -22.95 17.82 11.57
N ALA A 537 -23.14 18.91 12.29
CA ALA A 537 -22.02 19.78 12.70
C ALA A 537 -21.07 19.06 13.67
N ASP A 538 -21.63 18.33 14.67
CA ASP A 538 -20.86 17.49 15.60
C ASP A 538 -20.00 16.47 14.84
N HIS A 539 -20.56 15.76 13.87
CA HIS A 539 -19.83 14.78 13.06
C HIS A 539 -18.74 15.45 12.19
N CYS A 540 -19.01 16.65 11.66
CA CYS A 540 -18.02 17.44 10.94
C CYS A 540 -16.84 17.84 11.84
N SER A 541 -17.11 18.24 13.08
CA SER A 541 -16.09 18.55 14.08
C SER A 541 -15.26 17.32 14.42
N ASN A 542 -15.88 16.15 14.69
CA ASN A 542 -15.16 14.90 14.94
C ASN A 542 -14.17 14.58 13.80
N ILE A 543 -14.61 14.65 12.54
CA ILE A 543 -13.76 14.39 11.38
C ILE A 543 -12.55 15.34 11.38
N ALA A 544 -12.76 16.64 11.66
CA ALA A 544 -11.68 17.62 11.71
C ALA A 544 -10.68 17.32 12.84
N VAL A 545 -11.16 16.90 14.01
CA VAL A 545 -10.31 16.49 15.16
C VAL A 545 -9.46 15.28 14.79
N TYR A 546 -10.03 14.24 14.19
CA TYR A 546 -9.25 13.05 13.74
C TYR A 546 -8.17 13.41 12.72
N MET A 547 -8.45 14.34 11.82
CA MET A 547 -7.44 14.84 10.88
C MET A 547 -6.28 15.54 11.58
N MET A 548 -6.57 16.35 12.61
CA MET A 548 -5.57 17.07 13.39
C MET A 548 -4.72 16.13 14.24
N GLN A 549 -5.34 15.11 14.86
CA GLN A 549 -4.65 14.07 15.66
C GLN A 549 -3.63 13.27 14.85
N LEU A 550 -3.88 13.02 13.56
CA LEU A 550 -2.90 12.38 12.68
C LEU A 550 -1.63 13.21 12.49
N ASN A 551 -1.74 14.52 12.65
CA ASN A 551 -0.63 15.44 12.48
C ASN A 551 0.07 15.76 13.81
N ASP A 552 -0.68 15.73 14.92
CA ASP A 552 -0.20 15.96 16.28
C ASP A 552 -0.79 14.94 17.26
N THR A 553 0.03 13.97 17.67
CA THR A 553 -0.37 12.81 18.49
C THR A 553 -0.72 13.16 19.95
N GLY A 554 -0.75 14.43 20.33
CA GLY A 554 -1.08 14.92 21.68
C GLY A 554 -2.54 15.31 21.90
N LEU A 555 -3.38 15.33 20.86
CA LEU A 555 -4.78 15.79 20.93
C LEU A 555 -5.70 14.60 21.26
N GLU A 556 -6.56 14.76 22.29
CA GLU A 556 -7.62 13.81 22.64
C GLU A 556 -9.00 14.30 22.15
N GLU A 557 -9.91 13.36 21.84
CA GLU A 557 -11.30 13.67 21.51
C GLU A 557 -11.96 14.51 22.62
N HIS A 558 -12.79 15.47 22.25
CA HIS A 558 -13.53 16.36 23.17
C HIS A 558 -12.70 17.24 24.11
N SER A 559 -11.37 17.22 24.01
CA SER A 559 -10.49 18.08 24.81
C SER A 559 -9.72 19.11 23.96
N PHE A 560 -10.10 19.24 22.68
CA PHE A 560 -9.39 20.14 21.75
C PHE A 560 -9.32 21.58 22.28
N THR A 561 -10.44 22.12 22.76
CA THR A 561 -10.53 23.46 23.32
C THR A 561 -9.80 23.61 24.66
N GLU A 562 -9.70 22.54 25.47
CA GLU A 562 -9.00 22.55 26.76
C GLU A 562 -7.47 22.43 26.61
N GLN A 563 -6.98 21.92 25.47
CA GLN A 563 -5.56 21.68 25.21
C GLN A 563 -4.90 22.73 24.32
N MET A 564 -5.67 23.72 23.84
CA MET A 564 -5.14 24.80 23.00
C MET A 564 -4.12 25.68 23.75
N ASP A 565 -3.04 26.01 23.09
CA ASP A 565 -2.15 27.06 23.56
C ASP A 565 -2.78 28.46 23.43
N GLU A 566 -2.17 29.49 24.05
CA GLU A 566 -2.72 30.85 24.01
C GLU A 566 -2.89 31.41 22.58
N LYS A 567 -2.07 30.98 21.64
CA LYS A 567 -2.13 31.45 20.25
C LYS A 567 -3.26 30.75 19.48
N GLU A 568 -3.42 29.46 19.67
CA GLU A 568 -4.49 28.66 19.08
C GLU A 568 -5.86 29.10 19.61
N SER A 569 -5.97 29.35 20.91
CA SER A 569 -7.18 29.92 21.54
C SER A 569 -7.53 31.31 20.99
N ALA A 570 -6.55 32.15 20.72
CA ALA A 570 -6.79 33.47 20.12
C ALA A 570 -7.25 33.39 18.66
N GLU A 571 -6.71 32.42 17.88
CA GLU A 571 -7.12 32.17 16.50
C GLU A 571 -8.53 31.55 16.44
N PHE A 572 -8.84 30.63 17.32
CA PHE A 572 -10.18 30.06 17.50
C PHE A 572 -11.22 31.15 17.76
N THR A 573 -11.03 31.95 18.81
CA THR A 573 -11.95 33.06 19.16
C THR A 573 -12.11 34.07 18.03
N LYS A 574 -11.05 34.31 17.27
CA LYS A 574 -11.13 35.21 16.11
C LYS A 574 -12.05 34.62 15.02
N LEU A 575 -11.87 33.33 14.68
CA LEU A 575 -12.71 32.67 13.68
C LEU A 575 -14.16 32.55 14.13
N GLU A 576 -14.41 32.20 15.38
CA GLU A 576 -15.74 32.16 15.97
C GLU A 576 -16.46 33.53 15.81
N ASN A 577 -15.83 34.63 16.22
CA ASN A 577 -16.37 35.98 16.06
C ASN A 577 -16.62 36.36 14.58
N GLU A 578 -15.76 35.90 13.65
CA GLU A 578 -15.97 36.11 12.21
C GLU A 578 -17.22 35.36 11.73
N PHE A 579 -17.43 34.13 12.15
CA PHE A 579 -18.61 33.33 11.81
C PHE A 579 -19.89 33.86 12.46
N GLU A 580 -19.86 34.28 13.72
CA GLU A 580 -20.99 34.98 14.38
C GLU A 580 -21.43 36.19 13.57
N GLN A 581 -20.50 37.03 13.10
CA GLN A 581 -20.83 38.19 12.26
C GLN A 581 -21.47 37.78 10.92
N ILE A 582 -21.18 36.60 10.39
CA ILE A 582 -21.76 36.09 9.14
C ILE A 582 -23.16 35.53 9.37
N TYR A 583 -23.36 34.77 10.45
CA TYR A 583 -24.54 33.93 10.65
C TYR A 583 -25.49 34.43 11.76
N GLU A 584 -25.05 35.25 12.74
CA GLU A 584 -25.89 35.77 13.81
C GLU A 584 -26.41 37.21 13.54
N ARG A 585 -26.36 37.69 12.30
CA ARG A 585 -26.98 39.01 11.98
C ARG A 585 -28.50 38.90 12.15
N ASP A 586 -29.01 39.73 13.13
CA ASP A 586 -30.40 39.94 13.58
C ASP A 586 -31.50 39.80 12.53
#